data_f93e6711006aceeb133c621307217d46
#
_entry.id   f93e6711006aceeb133c621307217d46
#
_cell.length_a   1.000
_cell.length_b   1.000
_cell.length_c   1.000
_cell.angle_alpha   90.00
_cell.angle_beta   90.00
_cell.angle_gamma   90.00
#
_symmetry.space_group_name_H-M   'P 1'
#
loop_
_entity.id
_entity.type
_entity.pdbx_description
1 polymer ?
#
loop_
_entity_poly.entity_id
_entity_poly.type
_entity_poly.pdbx_seq_one_letter_code
_entity_poly.pdbx_strand_id
1 'polypeptide(L)'
;VYAGRYFPISIGEDAIEKYWLLRQKALIFDVPEKPVEISGKDAIPFLEKILTRKISSIKEGRGYYSLACTPQGGIFMDGVIFKFNDNKFWYVQADGPFEDWLLAHSENFDVKISDPKSRVLQIQGPASIDIMKEASKGNIDESMPYFRSGFFNLGGQDLYVSRTGFTNELGFEIYSDGYKTDHLALWDHLIECGKPYGMELSSSRAMTIRRIEGGIFGNLTDIDTTMTPFEAGLGYFVNMDKGDFIGREALSKKNKGTCLFGVTCATDTPTSGSKV
;
A
#
# COMPACT_ATOMS: atom_id res chain seq x y z
N VAL A 1 -11.79 11.99 -3.88
CA VAL A 1 -10.89 12.17 -2.72
C VAL A 1 -10.54 10.80 -2.19
N TYR A 2 -9.27 10.57 -1.88
CA TYR A 2 -8.76 9.31 -1.33
C TYR A 2 -7.82 9.66 -0.17
N ALA A 3 -8.04 9.08 1.01
CA ALA A 3 -7.29 9.38 2.24
C ALA A 3 -7.13 10.90 2.51
N GLY A 4 -8.16 11.69 2.18
CA GLY A 4 -8.17 13.15 2.31
C GLY A 4 -7.39 13.91 1.23
N ARG A 5 -6.90 13.25 0.18
CA ARG A 5 -6.14 13.85 -0.94
C ARG A 5 -6.94 13.82 -2.24
N TYR A 6 -6.74 14.83 -3.09
CA TYR A 6 -7.30 14.77 -4.45
C TYR A 6 -6.51 13.77 -5.29
N PHE A 7 -7.23 12.97 -6.04
CA PHE A 7 -6.67 11.98 -6.93
C PHE A 7 -7.44 11.97 -8.25
N PRO A 8 -6.79 12.19 -9.41
CA PRO A 8 -7.47 12.15 -10.70
C PRO A 8 -7.79 10.70 -11.07
N ILE A 9 -9.05 10.44 -11.36
CA ILE A 9 -9.51 9.12 -11.85
C ILE A 9 -9.03 8.91 -13.29
N SER A 10 -8.94 9.99 -14.07
CA SER A 10 -8.48 10.00 -15.46
C SER A 10 -7.84 11.33 -15.78
N ILE A 11 -6.83 11.30 -16.64
CA ILE A 11 -6.16 12.46 -17.24
C ILE A 11 -6.45 12.55 -18.75
N GLY A 12 -7.48 11.82 -19.23
CA GLY A 12 -7.86 11.79 -20.64
C GLY A 12 -7.23 10.68 -21.46
N GLU A 13 -6.45 9.78 -20.83
CA GLU A 13 -5.79 8.65 -21.47
C GLU A 13 -6.75 7.50 -21.79
N ASP A 14 -6.38 6.66 -22.76
CA ASP A 14 -7.04 5.37 -23.00
C ASP A 14 -6.59 4.35 -21.94
N ALA A 15 -7.53 3.85 -21.16
CA ALA A 15 -7.25 2.94 -20.06
C ALA A 15 -6.73 1.57 -20.52
N ILE A 16 -7.16 1.11 -21.71
CA ILE A 16 -6.74 -0.19 -22.26
C ILE A 16 -5.33 -0.09 -22.84
N GLU A 17 -5.02 1.01 -23.53
CA GLU A 17 -3.67 1.27 -23.99
C GLU A 17 -2.68 1.33 -22.80
N LYS A 18 -3.02 2.09 -21.75
CA LYS A 18 -2.20 2.17 -20.52
C LYS A 18 -2.11 0.83 -19.79
N TYR A 19 -3.17 0.03 -19.77
CA TYR A 19 -3.12 -1.31 -19.21
C TYR A 19 -2.08 -2.18 -19.91
N TRP A 20 -2.03 -2.18 -21.26
CA TRP A 20 -1.03 -2.94 -21.99
C TRP A 20 0.38 -2.38 -21.85
N LEU A 21 0.51 -1.07 -21.72
CA LEU A 21 1.80 -0.43 -21.43
C LEU A 21 2.32 -0.85 -20.04
N LEU A 22 1.44 -0.89 -19.03
CA LEU A 22 1.74 -1.40 -17.69
C LEU A 22 2.24 -2.85 -17.72
N ARG A 23 1.63 -3.69 -18.55
CA ARG A 23 1.98 -5.10 -18.69
C ARG A 23 3.28 -5.35 -19.47
N GLN A 24 3.65 -4.45 -20.36
CA GLN A 24 4.76 -4.67 -21.31
C GLN A 24 5.98 -3.77 -21.06
N LYS A 25 5.80 -2.64 -20.42
CA LYS A 25 6.85 -1.64 -20.17
C LYS A 25 6.80 -1.15 -18.73
N ALA A 26 6.47 0.13 -18.52
CA ALA A 26 6.25 0.70 -17.21
C ALA A 26 5.33 1.92 -17.28
N LEU A 27 4.63 2.17 -16.18
CA LEU A 27 3.91 3.41 -15.92
C LEU A 27 4.40 4.06 -14.63
N ILE A 28 4.38 5.40 -14.63
CA ILE A 28 4.52 6.20 -13.41
C ILE A 28 3.16 6.72 -12.98
N PHE A 29 2.89 6.65 -11.68
CA PHE A 29 1.66 7.12 -11.06
C PHE A 29 1.98 8.07 -9.91
N ASP A 30 1.26 9.19 -9.82
CA ASP A 30 1.18 10.01 -8.62
C ASP A 30 -0.03 9.53 -7.81
N VAL A 31 0.22 8.83 -6.72
CA VAL A 31 -0.81 8.15 -5.94
C VAL A 31 -1.13 8.85 -4.63
N PRO A 32 -2.39 8.79 -4.18
CA PRO A 32 -2.83 9.54 -3.00
C PRO A 32 -2.56 8.84 -1.67
N GLU A 33 -1.87 7.70 -1.69
CA GLU A 33 -1.56 6.96 -0.47
C GLU A 33 -0.94 7.85 0.59
N LYS A 34 -1.38 7.66 1.83
CA LYS A 34 -0.98 8.50 2.95
C LYS A 34 -0.27 7.66 4.01
N PRO A 35 1.07 7.76 4.11
CA PRO A 35 1.74 7.25 5.29
C PRO A 35 1.26 7.99 6.55
N VAL A 36 1.03 7.23 7.61
CA VAL A 36 0.84 7.74 8.97
C VAL A 36 2.04 7.32 9.79
N GLU A 37 2.70 8.27 10.43
CA GLU A 37 3.84 8.00 11.30
C GLU A 37 3.35 7.73 12.72
N ILE A 38 3.82 6.63 13.29
CA ILE A 38 3.63 6.25 14.68
C ILE A 38 5.01 6.22 15.33
N SER A 39 5.25 7.09 16.29
CA SER A 39 6.54 7.19 16.98
C SER A 39 6.37 7.32 18.50
N GLY A 40 7.30 6.75 19.27
CA GLY A 40 7.28 6.75 20.73
C GLY A 40 7.75 5.42 21.31
N LYS A 41 8.03 5.41 22.61
CA LYS A 41 8.55 4.20 23.29
C LYS A 41 7.53 3.06 23.33
N ASP A 42 6.23 3.37 23.23
CA ASP A 42 5.15 2.40 23.23
C ASP A 42 4.62 2.09 21.81
N ALA A 43 5.39 2.43 20.76
CA ALA A 43 4.97 2.20 19.38
C ALA A 43 4.68 0.71 19.07
N ILE A 44 5.54 -0.21 19.55
CA ILE A 44 5.32 -1.65 19.36
C ILE A 44 4.09 -2.13 20.12
N PRO A 45 3.94 -1.98 21.46
CA PRO A 45 2.75 -2.46 22.16
C PRO A 45 1.45 -1.77 21.68
N PHE A 46 1.51 -0.52 21.27
CA PHE A 46 0.38 0.16 20.65
C PHE A 46 -0.04 -0.52 19.34
N LEU A 47 0.90 -0.70 18.42
CA LEU A 47 0.62 -1.33 17.14
C LEU A 47 0.23 -2.82 17.28
N GLU A 48 0.74 -3.51 18.30
CA GLU A 48 0.28 -4.87 18.64
C GLU A 48 -1.22 -4.90 19.00
N LYS A 49 -1.73 -3.85 19.68
CA LYS A 49 -3.15 -3.73 20.00
C LYS A 49 -4.01 -3.39 18.78
N ILE A 50 -3.49 -2.57 17.85
CA ILE A 50 -4.25 -2.08 16.70
C ILE A 50 -4.29 -3.08 15.56
N LEU A 51 -3.16 -3.71 15.23
CA LEU A 51 -2.99 -4.50 14.01
C LEU A 51 -3.11 -5.99 14.29
N THR A 52 -3.59 -6.75 13.32
CA THR A 52 -3.72 -8.21 13.43
C THR A 52 -2.38 -8.95 13.35
N ARG A 53 -1.35 -8.30 12.84
CA ARG A 53 0.00 -8.86 12.66
C ARG A 53 0.85 -8.70 13.94
N LYS A 54 1.76 -9.66 14.18
CA LYS A 54 2.75 -9.57 15.27
C LYS A 54 3.83 -8.55 14.90
N ILE A 55 3.76 -7.37 15.48
CA ILE A 55 4.62 -6.22 15.16
C ILE A 55 6.03 -6.40 15.72
N SER A 56 6.18 -6.99 16.90
CA SER A 56 7.48 -7.28 17.52
C SER A 56 8.37 -8.20 16.66
N SER A 57 7.81 -8.90 15.70
CA SER A 57 8.56 -9.80 14.80
C SER A 57 8.97 -9.17 13.46
N ILE A 58 8.46 -7.99 13.12
CA ILE A 58 8.80 -7.35 11.85
C ILE A 58 10.19 -6.72 11.90
N LYS A 59 10.87 -6.73 10.76
CA LYS A 59 12.27 -6.28 10.62
C LYS A 59 12.34 -4.92 9.94
N GLU A 60 13.35 -4.14 10.26
CA GLU A 60 13.71 -2.92 9.55
C GLU A 60 14.05 -3.19 8.08
N GLY A 61 13.84 -2.19 7.23
CA GLY A 61 14.13 -2.28 5.81
C GLY A 61 13.23 -3.26 5.04
N ARG A 62 12.04 -3.52 5.57
CA ARG A 62 11.04 -4.36 4.91
C ARG A 62 9.62 -3.89 5.23
N GLY A 63 8.74 -3.90 4.22
CA GLY A 63 7.31 -3.69 4.38
C GLY A 63 6.59 -4.99 4.77
N TYR A 64 5.47 -4.85 5.45
CA TYR A 64 4.59 -5.94 5.82
C TYR A 64 3.13 -5.54 5.63
N TYR A 65 2.41 -6.28 4.80
CA TYR A 65 0.96 -6.09 4.69
C TYR A 65 0.30 -6.42 6.03
N SER A 66 -0.59 -5.56 6.49
CA SER A 66 -1.18 -5.67 7.83
C SER A 66 -2.59 -5.10 7.84
N LEU A 67 -3.44 -5.68 8.68
CA LEU A 67 -4.86 -5.33 8.82
C LEU A 67 -5.14 -4.76 10.22
N ALA A 68 -6.08 -3.82 10.28
CA ALA A 68 -6.77 -3.43 11.50
C ALA A 68 -8.24 -3.88 11.41
N CYS A 69 -8.79 -4.36 12.51
CA CYS A 69 -10.17 -4.82 12.57
C CYS A 69 -10.98 -3.98 13.55
N THR A 70 -12.29 -3.91 13.33
CA THR A 70 -13.25 -3.43 14.35
C THR A 70 -13.37 -4.41 15.52
N PRO A 71 -13.91 -4.02 16.69
CA PRO A 71 -14.20 -4.96 17.78
C PRO A 71 -15.07 -6.15 17.36
N GLN A 72 -15.89 -5.99 16.32
CA GLN A 72 -16.73 -7.05 15.75
C GLN A 72 -15.98 -7.96 14.76
N GLY A 73 -14.70 -7.69 14.49
CA GLY A 73 -13.83 -8.49 13.63
C GLY A 73 -13.92 -8.15 12.15
N GLY A 74 -14.66 -7.12 11.75
CA GLY A 74 -14.66 -6.63 10.36
C GLY A 74 -13.38 -5.87 10.00
N ILE A 75 -12.96 -5.90 8.75
CA ILE A 75 -11.76 -5.20 8.26
C ILE A 75 -12.03 -3.70 8.28
N PHE A 76 -11.32 -2.98 9.14
CA PHE A 76 -11.40 -1.52 9.22
C PHE A 76 -10.41 -0.84 8.28
N MET A 77 -9.20 -1.38 8.20
CA MET A 77 -8.14 -0.83 7.36
C MET A 77 -7.19 -1.94 6.93
N ASP A 78 -6.70 -1.85 5.71
CA ASP A 78 -5.56 -2.60 5.21
C ASP A 78 -4.45 -1.66 4.75
N GLY A 79 -3.22 -2.14 4.73
CA GLY A 79 -2.08 -1.34 4.31
C GLY A 79 -0.74 -2.01 4.57
N VAL A 80 0.32 -1.29 4.28
CA VAL A 80 1.70 -1.75 4.49
C VAL A 80 2.34 -1.00 5.65
N ILE A 81 2.87 -1.75 6.62
CA ILE A 81 3.65 -1.18 7.72
C ILE A 81 5.14 -1.29 7.43
N PHE A 82 5.87 -0.20 7.61
CA PHE A 82 7.32 -0.12 7.58
C PHE A 82 7.87 0.17 8.97
N LYS A 83 8.92 -0.53 9.35
CA LYS A 83 9.64 -0.30 10.60
C LYS A 83 10.96 0.41 10.29
N PHE A 84 11.17 1.58 10.88
CA PHE A 84 12.43 2.32 10.83
C PHE A 84 13.34 1.96 12.00
N ASN A 85 12.74 1.80 13.18
CA ASN A 85 13.34 1.27 14.41
C ASN A 85 12.23 0.88 15.38
N ASP A 86 12.56 0.46 16.61
CA ASP A 86 11.54 0.01 17.59
C ASP A 86 10.58 1.11 18.04
N ASN A 87 10.95 2.38 17.86
CA ASN A 87 10.17 3.53 18.28
C ASN A 87 9.60 4.34 17.12
N LYS A 88 9.74 3.88 15.86
CA LYS A 88 9.26 4.62 14.70
C LYS A 88 8.80 3.70 13.58
N PHE A 89 7.54 3.89 13.16
CA PHE A 89 6.88 3.15 12.10
C PHE A 89 6.14 4.09 11.17
N TRP A 90 6.00 3.70 9.91
CA TRP A 90 4.99 4.22 9.02
C TRP A 90 3.99 3.14 8.68
N TYR A 91 2.71 3.49 8.72
CA TYR A 91 1.64 2.69 8.16
C TYR A 91 1.10 3.40 6.94
N VAL A 92 1.28 2.82 5.76
CA VAL A 92 0.76 3.35 4.50
C VAL A 92 -0.66 2.83 4.36
N GLN A 93 -1.62 3.71 4.67
CA GLN A 93 -3.03 3.36 4.71
C GLN A 93 -3.66 3.43 3.31
N ALA A 94 -4.68 2.58 3.11
CA ALA A 94 -5.66 2.71 2.05
C ALA A 94 -6.64 3.89 2.31
N ASP A 95 -7.74 3.97 1.56
CA ASP A 95 -8.77 4.98 1.84
C ASP A 95 -9.45 4.73 3.20
N GLY A 96 -9.79 5.80 3.89
CA GLY A 96 -10.46 5.75 5.18
C GLY A 96 -9.76 6.53 6.30
N PRO A 97 -10.39 6.66 7.48
CA PRO A 97 -9.95 7.52 8.58
C PRO A 97 -9.02 6.80 9.56
N PHE A 98 -7.93 6.19 9.07
CA PHE A 98 -7.07 5.37 9.94
C PHE A 98 -6.25 6.20 10.93
N GLU A 99 -5.83 7.41 10.56
CA GLU A 99 -5.15 8.32 11.48
C GLU A 99 -6.04 8.65 12.69
N ASP A 100 -7.33 8.94 12.46
CA ASP A 100 -8.30 9.20 13.54
C ASP A 100 -8.52 7.95 14.41
N TRP A 101 -8.55 6.77 13.79
CA TRP A 101 -8.62 5.49 14.50
C TRP A 101 -7.43 5.28 15.43
N LEU A 102 -6.22 5.55 14.94
CA LEU A 102 -5.00 5.46 15.75
C LEU A 102 -5.06 6.46 16.93
N LEU A 103 -5.43 7.71 16.67
CA LEU A 103 -5.57 8.74 17.70
C LEU A 103 -6.57 8.33 18.79
N ALA A 104 -7.74 7.81 18.39
CA ALA A 104 -8.79 7.37 19.31
C ALA A 104 -8.36 6.22 20.26
N HIS A 105 -7.34 5.45 19.89
CA HIS A 105 -6.86 4.31 20.68
C HIS A 105 -5.52 4.56 21.37
N SER A 106 -4.96 5.76 21.27
CA SER A 106 -3.61 6.08 21.76
C SER A 106 -3.53 6.50 23.22
N GLU A 107 -4.66 6.75 23.89
CA GLU A 107 -4.74 7.42 25.21
C GLU A 107 -3.80 6.84 26.29
N ASN A 108 -3.59 5.51 26.29
CA ASN A 108 -2.79 4.84 27.33
C ASN A 108 -1.39 4.44 26.85
N PHE A 109 -0.90 5.05 25.78
CA PHE A 109 0.40 4.74 25.16
C PHE A 109 1.22 6.03 24.97
N ASP A 110 2.50 5.95 25.26
CA ASP A 110 3.43 7.03 24.94
C ASP A 110 3.82 6.92 23.44
N VAL A 111 2.87 7.37 22.61
CA VAL A 111 3.02 7.43 21.15
C VAL A 111 2.57 8.77 20.61
N LYS A 112 3.26 9.22 19.57
CA LYS A 112 2.88 10.34 18.73
C LYS A 112 2.42 9.79 17.36
N ILE A 113 1.24 10.20 16.94
CA ILE A 113 0.68 9.91 15.63
C ILE A 113 0.70 11.20 14.80
N SER A 114 1.22 11.13 13.59
CA SER A 114 1.38 12.32 12.74
C SER A 114 1.42 11.96 11.26
N ASP A 115 1.05 12.92 10.43
CA ASP A 115 1.22 12.88 8.98
C ASP A 115 2.64 13.37 8.62
N PRO A 116 3.53 12.52 8.08
CA PRO A 116 4.88 12.92 7.67
C PRO A 116 4.87 13.80 6.40
N LYS A 117 3.67 14.13 5.85
CA LYS A 117 3.49 14.92 4.63
C LYS A 117 4.14 14.28 3.40
N SER A 118 4.45 13.01 3.45
CA SER A 118 5.01 12.28 2.32
C SER A 118 4.05 12.25 1.13
N ARG A 119 4.60 12.37 -0.07
CA ARG A 119 3.91 12.09 -1.33
C ARG A 119 4.48 10.80 -1.89
N VAL A 120 3.65 10.05 -2.58
CA VAL A 120 4.02 8.72 -3.08
C VAL A 120 3.93 8.70 -4.60
N LEU A 121 5.05 8.35 -5.23
CA LEU A 121 5.08 8.00 -6.65
C LEU A 121 5.23 6.49 -6.78
N GLN A 122 4.55 5.90 -7.74
CA GLN A 122 4.73 4.48 -8.08
C GLN A 122 5.26 4.35 -9.50
N ILE A 123 6.31 3.53 -9.69
CA ILE A 123 6.76 3.09 -11.01
C ILE A 123 6.49 1.59 -11.08
N GLN A 124 5.58 1.19 -11.96
CA GLN A 124 5.05 -0.16 -12.03
C GLN A 124 5.16 -0.70 -13.46
N GLY A 125 5.43 -1.98 -13.60
CA GLY A 125 5.60 -2.70 -14.86
C GLY A 125 6.97 -3.37 -14.97
N PRO A 126 7.18 -4.28 -15.95
CA PRO A 126 8.39 -5.08 -16.05
C PRO A 126 9.69 -4.26 -16.20
N ALA A 127 9.65 -3.10 -16.85
CA ALA A 127 10.80 -2.22 -16.98
C ALA A 127 11.12 -1.37 -15.74
N SER A 128 10.29 -1.42 -14.68
CA SER A 128 10.48 -0.61 -13.48
C SER A 128 11.82 -0.86 -12.80
N ILE A 129 12.37 -2.08 -12.88
CA ILE A 129 13.67 -2.42 -12.28
C ILE A 129 14.82 -1.70 -13.00
N ASP A 130 14.81 -1.67 -14.32
CA ASP A 130 15.86 -1.00 -15.11
C ASP A 130 15.78 0.51 -14.89
N ILE A 131 14.57 1.07 -14.82
CA ILE A 131 14.35 2.49 -14.54
C ILE A 131 14.88 2.85 -13.15
N MET A 132 14.57 2.06 -12.13
CA MET A 132 15.04 2.31 -10.76
C MET A 132 16.54 2.09 -10.60
N LYS A 133 17.11 1.17 -11.35
CA LYS A 133 18.57 0.97 -11.44
C LYS A 133 19.26 2.21 -12.01
N GLU A 134 18.74 2.77 -13.08
CA GLU A 134 19.22 4.03 -13.66
C GLU A 134 19.05 5.19 -12.67
N ALA A 135 17.84 5.37 -12.12
CA ALA A 135 17.52 6.48 -11.22
C ALA A 135 18.35 6.47 -9.93
N SER A 136 18.75 5.30 -9.44
CA SER A 136 19.54 5.13 -8.22
C SER A 136 21.04 4.93 -8.48
N LYS A 137 21.50 5.05 -9.73
CA LYS A 137 22.90 4.78 -10.13
C LYS A 137 23.36 3.38 -9.70
N GLY A 138 22.48 2.38 -9.86
CA GLY A 138 22.75 0.99 -9.56
C GLY A 138 22.58 0.56 -8.10
N ASN A 139 22.12 1.45 -7.20
CA ASN A 139 21.88 1.09 -5.79
C ASN A 139 20.57 0.29 -5.59
N ILE A 140 19.67 0.35 -6.55
CA ILE A 140 18.49 -0.51 -6.66
C ILE A 140 18.69 -1.37 -7.90
N ASP A 141 18.60 -2.68 -7.75
CA ASP A 141 18.78 -3.65 -8.83
C ASP A 141 17.89 -4.89 -8.63
N GLU A 142 18.04 -5.88 -9.48
CA GLU A 142 17.28 -7.12 -9.50
C GLU A 142 17.40 -7.92 -8.20
N SER A 143 18.47 -7.72 -7.43
CA SER A 143 18.73 -8.42 -6.17
C SER A 143 17.87 -7.92 -5.00
N MET A 144 17.24 -6.72 -5.14
CA MET A 144 16.33 -6.19 -4.11
C MET A 144 15.08 -7.07 -4.00
N PRO A 145 14.83 -7.77 -2.88
CA PRO A 145 13.68 -8.66 -2.76
C PRO A 145 12.35 -7.91 -2.72
N TYR A 146 11.27 -8.56 -3.10
CA TYR A 146 9.91 -8.04 -2.94
C TYR A 146 9.62 -7.69 -1.48
N PHE A 147 8.93 -6.57 -1.25
CA PHE A 147 8.72 -5.94 0.06
C PHE A 147 10.00 -5.42 0.76
N ARG A 148 11.17 -5.46 0.12
CA ARG A 148 12.35 -4.76 0.65
C ARG A 148 12.15 -3.25 0.53
N SER A 149 12.63 -2.51 1.52
CA SER A 149 12.57 -1.05 1.56
C SER A 149 13.82 -0.45 2.20
N GLY A 150 14.07 0.82 1.93
CA GLY A 150 15.22 1.53 2.47
C GLY A 150 15.33 2.94 1.91
N PHE A 151 16.33 3.68 2.38
CA PHE A 151 16.67 4.99 1.82
C PHE A 151 17.63 4.82 0.65
N PHE A 152 17.30 5.46 -0.46
CA PHE A 152 18.11 5.48 -1.68
C PHE A 152 18.21 6.89 -2.22
N ASN A 153 19.35 7.21 -2.81
CA ASN A 153 19.53 8.49 -3.49
C ASN A 153 18.96 8.41 -4.91
N LEU A 154 17.97 9.25 -5.21
CA LEU A 154 17.38 9.40 -6.54
C LEU A 154 17.52 10.86 -6.95
N GLY A 155 18.27 11.13 -8.02
CA GLY A 155 18.48 12.49 -8.51
C GLY A 155 19.12 13.46 -7.50
N GLY A 156 19.96 12.96 -6.59
CA GLY A 156 20.60 13.77 -5.55
C GLY A 156 19.78 13.94 -4.26
N GLN A 157 18.61 13.31 -4.15
CA GLN A 157 17.73 13.37 -3.00
C GLN A 157 17.60 11.99 -2.33
N ASP A 158 17.67 11.93 -1.00
CA ASP A 158 17.49 10.69 -0.26
C ASP A 158 16.00 10.44 0.00
N LEU A 159 15.47 9.37 -0.57
CA LEU A 159 14.07 9.02 -0.55
C LEU A 159 13.88 7.60 -0.01
N TYR A 160 12.79 7.38 0.70
CA TYR A 160 12.43 6.03 1.12
C TYR A 160 11.76 5.31 -0.05
N VAL A 161 12.30 4.15 -0.43
CA VAL A 161 11.81 3.36 -1.57
C VAL A 161 11.47 1.97 -1.09
N SER A 162 10.33 1.45 -1.53
CA SER A 162 9.91 0.07 -1.29
C SER A 162 9.68 -0.64 -2.62
N ARG A 163 10.11 -1.91 -2.71
CA ARG A 163 9.73 -2.78 -3.83
C ARG A 163 8.35 -3.37 -3.57
N THR A 164 7.35 -2.51 -3.72
CA THR A 164 5.92 -2.77 -3.52
C THR A 164 5.12 -2.08 -4.63
N GLY A 165 3.82 -2.29 -4.66
CA GLY A 165 2.90 -1.63 -5.59
C GLY A 165 1.50 -2.22 -5.54
N PHE A 166 0.57 -1.53 -6.17
CA PHE A 166 -0.85 -1.87 -6.18
C PHE A 166 -1.32 -2.44 -7.53
N THR A 167 -0.41 -3.04 -8.31
CA THR A 167 -0.70 -3.49 -9.68
C THR A 167 -0.49 -4.99 -9.92
N ASN A 168 0.07 -5.72 -8.96
CA ASN A 168 0.56 -7.09 -9.19
C ASN A 168 1.56 -7.20 -10.37
N GLU A 169 2.16 -6.09 -10.76
CA GLU A 169 3.34 -6.06 -11.62
C GLU A 169 4.60 -5.80 -10.76
N LEU A 170 5.76 -6.04 -11.32
CA LEU A 170 7.01 -5.59 -10.72
C LEU A 170 6.95 -4.07 -10.59
N GLY A 171 7.35 -3.55 -9.44
CA GLY A 171 7.25 -2.12 -9.22
C GLY A 171 7.86 -1.62 -7.93
N PHE A 172 7.88 -0.31 -7.82
CA PHE A 172 8.45 0.41 -6.70
C PHE A 172 7.54 1.56 -6.29
N GLU A 173 7.50 1.82 -5.00
CA GLU A 173 6.89 2.97 -4.38
C GLU A 173 7.97 3.87 -3.82
N ILE A 174 7.90 5.15 -4.13
CA ILE A 174 8.88 6.17 -3.77
C ILE A 174 8.18 7.17 -2.87
N TYR A 175 8.63 7.25 -1.62
CA TYR A 175 8.07 8.08 -0.58
C TYR A 175 8.93 9.31 -0.39
N SER A 176 8.39 10.49 -0.68
CA SER A 176 9.07 11.76 -0.51
C SER A 176 9.07 12.22 0.96
N ASP A 177 10.03 13.04 1.33
CA ASP A 177 9.93 13.89 2.53
C ASP A 177 9.15 15.15 2.15
N GLY A 178 7.96 15.33 2.70
CA GLY A 178 7.07 16.43 2.31
C GLY A 178 7.58 17.83 2.62
N TYR A 179 8.67 17.96 3.37
CA TYR A 179 9.28 19.23 3.75
C TYR A 179 10.60 19.50 3.03
N LYS A 180 11.33 18.47 2.60
CA LYS A 180 12.70 18.59 2.07
C LYS A 180 12.80 18.23 0.60
N THR A 181 11.92 17.37 0.10
CA THR A 181 12.00 16.89 -1.28
C THR A 181 11.64 18.01 -2.26
N ASP A 182 12.52 18.27 -3.22
CA ASP A 182 12.18 19.00 -4.44
C ASP A 182 11.40 18.03 -5.36
N HIS A 183 10.08 18.12 -5.28
CA HIS A 183 9.18 17.20 -5.99
C HIS A 183 9.27 17.36 -7.51
N LEU A 184 9.52 18.58 -8.01
CA LEU A 184 9.65 18.80 -9.43
C LEU A 184 10.94 18.19 -9.98
N ALA A 185 12.07 18.44 -9.31
CA ALA A 185 13.35 17.85 -9.69
C ALA A 185 13.31 16.31 -9.61
N LEU A 186 12.63 15.74 -8.59
CA LEU A 186 12.43 14.30 -8.49
C LEU A 186 11.61 13.76 -9.67
N TRP A 187 10.49 14.42 -9.99
CA TRP A 187 9.63 14.05 -11.11
C TRP A 187 10.41 14.04 -12.43
N ASP A 188 11.12 15.15 -12.73
CA ASP A 188 11.91 15.29 -13.95
C ASP A 188 12.99 14.20 -14.05
N HIS A 189 13.69 13.94 -12.94
CA HIS A 189 14.69 12.87 -12.88
C HIS A 189 14.10 11.49 -13.22
N LEU A 190 12.96 11.14 -12.61
CA LEU A 190 12.31 9.85 -12.87
C LEU A 190 11.78 9.73 -14.30
N ILE A 191 11.20 10.81 -14.85
CA ILE A 191 10.75 10.84 -16.24
C ILE A 191 11.93 10.65 -17.20
N GLU A 192 13.04 11.35 -17.00
CA GLU A 192 14.22 11.21 -17.85
C GLU A 192 14.81 9.78 -17.78
N CYS A 193 14.89 9.19 -16.59
CA CYS A 193 15.33 7.79 -16.43
C CYS A 193 14.34 6.79 -17.07
N GLY A 194 13.04 7.08 -17.05
CA GLY A 194 12.02 6.20 -17.61
C GLY A 194 11.83 6.29 -19.11
N LYS A 195 12.20 7.42 -19.73
CA LYS A 195 11.99 7.70 -21.14
C LYS A 195 12.63 6.67 -22.10
N PRO A 196 13.87 6.20 -21.90
CA PRO A 196 14.46 5.18 -22.76
C PRO A 196 13.72 3.83 -22.72
N TYR A 197 13.02 3.55 -21.65
CA TYR A 197 12.24 2.32 -21.42
C TYR A 197 10.77 2.46 -21.82
N GLY A 198 10.38 3.62 -22.35
CA GLY A 198 9.02 3.91 -22.76
C GLY A 198 8.05 4.01 -21.60
N MET A 199 8.50 4.52 -20.45
CA MET A 199 7.63 4.82 -19.30
C MET A 199 6.73 6.00 -19.63
N GLU A 200 5.47 5.90 -19.25
CA GLU A 200 4.49 6.96 -19.42
C GLU A 200 3.71 7.22 -18.11
N LEU A 201 3.16 8.44 -18.00
CA LEU A 201 2.22 8.78 -16.92
C LEU A 201 0.88 8.08 -17.14
N SER A 202 0.28 7.62 -16.05
CA SER A 202 -1.11 7.13 -16.05
C SER A 202 -1.86 7.54 -14.78
N SER A 203 -3.18 7.53 -14.90
CA SER A 203 -4.11 7.63 -13.78
C SER A 203 -4.46 6.25 -13.21
N SER A 204 -5.43 6.21 -12.28
CA SER A 204 -5.83 4.99 -11.58
C SER A 204 -6.52 3.92 -12.44
N ARG A 205 -6.99 4.24 -13.66
CA ARG A 205 -7.80 3.29 -14.46
C ARG A 205 -7.07 2.01 -14.82
N ALA A 206 -5.87 2.12 -15.41
CA ALA A 206 -5.05 0.95 -15.76
C ALA A 206 -4.64 0.16 -14.51
N MET A 207 -4.28 0.85 -13.44
CA MET A 207 -3.98 0.27 -12.13
C MET A 207 -5.18 -0.53 -11.60
N THR A 208 -6.40 0.04 -11.66
CA THR A 208 -7.62 -0.62 -11.18
C THR A 208 -7.92 -1.91 -11.94
N ILE A 209 -7.80 -1.91 -13.27
CA ILE A 209 -7.96 -3.14 -14.06
C ILE A 209 -6.95 -4.20 -13.59
N ARG A 210 -5.70 -3.82 -13.50
CA ARG A 210 -4.62 -4.77 -13.21
C ARG A 210 -4.63 -5.29 -11.78
N ARG A 211 -4.95 -4.45 -10.78
CA ARG A 211 -5.06 -4.88 -9.38
C ARG A 211 -6.18 -5.92 -9.19
N ILE A 212 -7.33 -5.74 -9.90
CA ILE A 212 -8.45 -6.69 -9.84
C ILE A 212 -8.03 -8.04 -10.42
N GLU A 213 -7.37 -8.08 -11.57
CA GLU A 213 -6.81 -9.31 -12.13
C GLU A 213 -5.79 -9.98 -11.19
N GLY A 214 -5.02 -9.18 -10.47
CA GLY A 214 -4.03 -9.66 -9.49
C GLY A 214 -4.63 -10.09 -8.16
N GLY A 215 -5.94 -9.90 -7.94
CA GLY A 215 -6.62 -10.20 -6.68
C GLY A 215 -6.20 -9.27 -5.53
N ILE A 216 -5.76 -8.05 -5.83
CA ILE A 216 -5.43 -7.04 -4.82
C ILE A 216 -6.69 -6.25 -4.49
N PHE A 217 -7.08 -6.26 -3.23
CA PHE A 217 -8.28 -5.60 -2.76
C PHE A 217 -8.10 -4.08 -2.59
N GLY A 218 -9.19 -3.35 -2.85
CA GLY A 218 -9.33 -1.95 -2.45
C GLY A 218 -10.19 -1.85 -1.20
N ASN A 219 -9.69 -1.20 -0.16
CA ASN A 219 -10.48 -0.93 1.04
C ASN A 219 -11.69 -0.05 0.69
N LEU A 220 -12.83 -0.30 1.30
CA LEU A 220 -14.14 0.31 1.02
C LEU A 220 -14.72 0.02 -0.38
N THR A 221 -13.97 -0.69 -1.24
CA THR A 221 -14.44 -1.09 -2.56
C THR A 221 -14.74 -2.60 -2.62
N ASP A 222 -13.80 -3.43 -2.19
CA ASP A 222 -13.91 -4.90 -2.24
C ASP A 222 -14.02 -5.50 -0.85
N ILE A 223 -13.46 -4.85 0.14
CA ILE A 223 -13.44 -5.25 1.56
C ILE A 223 -13.83 -4.07 2.43
N ASP A 224 -14.54 -4.34 3.53
CA ASP A 224 -14.98 -3.33 4.50
C ASP A 224 -15.23 -3.95 5.90
N THR A 225 -15.85 -3.15 6.78
CA THR A 225 -16.14 -3.57 8.16
C THR A 225 -17.22 -4.66 8.28
N THR A 226 -17.92 -5.01 7.21
CA THR A 226 -18.92 -6.10 7.19
C THR A 226 -18.27 -7.47 6.98
N MET A 227 -17.02 -7.50 6.51
CA MET A 227 -16.27 -8.70 6.15
C MET A 227 -15.07 -8.91 7.08
N THR A 228 -14.85 -10.15 7.49
CA THR A 228 -13.65 -10.51 8.29
C THR A 228 -12.45 -10.79 7.38
N PRO A 229 -11.21 -10.71 7.90
CA PRO A 229 -10.03 -11.16 7.17
C PRO A 229 -10.11 -12.61 6.69
N PHE A 230 -10.81 -13.48 7.41
CA PHE A 230 -10.95 -14.88 7.00
C PHE A 230 -11.87 -15.02 5.78
N GLU A 231 -12.99 -14.29 5.76
CA GLU A 231 -13.91 -14.25 4.62
C GLU A 231 -13.26 -13.66 3.37
N ALA A 232 -12.39 -12.67 3.55
CA ALA A 232 -11.61 -12.07 2.47
C ALA A 232 -10.42 -12.92 1.99
N GLY A 233 -10.16 -14.10 2.59
CA GLY A 233 -8.97 -14.89 2.27
C GLY A 233 -7.65 -14.32 2.81
N LEU A 234 -7.71 -13.30 3.66
CA LEU A 234 -6.55 -12.60 4.25
C LEU A 234 -6.13 -13.17 5.61
N GLY A 235 -6.65 -14.34 5.99
CA GLY A 235 -6.37 -14.98 7.28
C GLY A 235 -4.88 -15.24 7.55
N TYR A 236 -4.05 -15.38 6.53
CA TYR A 236 -2.59 -15.49 6.65
C TYR A 236 -1.96 -14.28 7.37
N PHE A 237 -2.57 -13.11 7.27
CA PHE A 237 -2.07 -11.88 7.88
C PHE A 237 -2.59 -11.65 9.30
N VAL A 238 -3.36 -12.62 9.86
CA VAL A 238 -3.90 -12.56 11.22
C VAL A 238 -3.13 -13.49 12.13
N ASN A 239 -2.37 -12.95 13.07
CA ASN A 239 -1.64 -13.73 14.06
C ASN A 239 -2.46 -13.88 15.33
N MET A 240 -3.31 -14.91 15.39
CA MET A 240 -4.20 -15.16 16.55
C MET A 240 -3.44 -15.44 17.85
N ASP A 241 -2.18 -15.88 17.77
CA ASP A 241 -1.35 -16.29 18.92
C ASP A 241 -0.47 -15.16 19.47
N LYS A 242 -0.54 -13.95 18.93
CA LYS A 242 0.33 -12.83 19.35
C LYS A 242 -0.07 -12.13 20.66
N GLY A 243 -1.16 -12.50 21.26
CA GLY A 243 -1.79 -11.80 22.37
C GLY A 243 -3.05 -11.07 21.95
N ASP A 244 -3.50 -10.09 22.76
CA ASP A 244 -4.74 -9.38 22.51
C ASP A 244 -4.57 -8.28 21.45
N PHE A 245 -5.60 -8.11 20.61
CA PHE A 245 -5.74 -7.01 19.66
C PHE A 245 -7.21 -6.74 19.37
N ILE A 246 -7.54 -5.56 18.84
CA ILE A 246 -8.92 -5.17 18.54
C ILE A 246 -9.51 -6.15 17.51
N GLY A 247 -10.65 -6.75 17.88
CA GLY A 247 -11.37 -7.73 17.07
C GLY A 247 -10.98 -9.20 17.30
N ARG A 248 -9.92 -9.48 18.08
CA ARG A 248 -9.43 -10.86 18.29
C ARG A 248 -10.51 -11.81 18.82
N GLU A 249 -11.29 -11.39 19.84
CA GLU A 249 -12.33 -12.21 20.40
C GLU A 249 -13.42 -12.56 19.36
N ALA A 250 -13.87 -11.58 18.61
CA ALA A 250 -14.86 -11.78 17.54
C ALA A 250 -14.32 -12.71 16.45
N LEU A 251 -13.08 -12.51 16.02
CA LEU A 251 -12.42 -13.37 15.01
C LEU A 251 -12.24 -14.80 15.47
N SER A 252 -12.05 -15.05 16.78
CA SER A 252 -11.94 -16.40 17.34
C SER A 252 -13.25 -17.20 17.28
N LYS A 253 -14.40 -16.49 17.27
CA LYS A 253 -15.75 -17.08 17.32
C LYS A 253 -16.40 -17.19 15.94
N LYS A 254 -15.90 -16.46 14.93
CA LYS A 254 -16.54 -16.41 13.61
C LYS A 254 -16.35 -17.68 12.79
N ASN A 255 -17.44 -18.04 12.10
CA ASN A 255 -17.41 -19.11 11.10
C ASN A 255 -16.54 -18.67 9.91
N LYS A 256 -15.64 -19.55 9.49
CA LYS A 256 -14.71 -19.34 8.37
C LYS A 256 -15.23 -19.94 7.04
N GLY A 257 -16.53 -20.21 6.97
CA GLY A 257 -17.14 -20.93 5.84
C GLY A 257 -17.53 -20.05 4.65
N THR A 258 -17.67 -18.74 4.84
CA THR A 258 -17.95 -17.80 3.73
C THR A 258 -16.64 -17.25 3.19
N CYS A 259 -16.50 -17.17 1.87
CA CYS A 259 -15.30 -16.67 1.20
C CYS A 259 -15.66 -15.70 0.08
N LEU A 260 -14.84 -14.67 -0.09
CA LEU A 260 -14.86 -13.79 -1.25
C LEU A 260 -14.14 -14.47 -2.42
N PHE A 261 -14.75 -14.45 -3.60
CA PHE A 261 -14.17 -15.00 -4.83
C PHE A 261 -14.15 -13.95 -5.94
N GLY A 262 -13.09 -13.94 -6.71
CA GLY A 262 -13.08 -13.30 -8.02
C GLY A 262 -13.83 -14.17 -9.04
N VAL A 263 -14.59 -13.53 -9.92
CA VAL A 263 -15.28 -14.20 -11.02
C VAL A 263 -14.83 -13.63 -12.36
N THR A 264 -14.81 -14.49 -13.39
CA THR A 264 -14.59 -14.07 -14.77
C THR A 264 -15.89 -14.20 -15.55
N CYS A 265 -16.20 -13.21 -16.37
CA CYS A 265 -17.36 -13.24 -17.28
C CYS A 265 -16.88 -13.32 -18.73
N ALA A 266 -17.44 -14.27 -19.49
CA ALA A 266 -16.98 -14.54 -20.84
C ALA A 266 -17.69 -13.68 -21.92
N THR A 267 -18.83 -13.08 -21.62
CA THR A 267 -19.70 -12.47 -22.64
C THR A 267 -19.94 -10.98 -22.44
N ASP A 268 -20.47 -10.57 -21.30
CA ASP A 268 -20.88 -9.19 -21.05
C ASP A 268 -20.33 -8.66 -19.74
N THR A 269 -20.22 -7.34 -19.62
CA THR A 269 -19.88 -6.70 -18.35
C THR A 269 -21.09 -6.84 -17.42
N PRO A 270 -20.98 -7.60 -16.32
CA PRO A 270 -22.08 -7.75 -15.38
C PRO A 270 -22.36 -6.42 -14.68
N THR A 271 -23.63 -6.14 -14.41
CA THR A 271 -24.04 -5.00 -13.61
C THR A 271 -24.11 -5.37 -12.14
N SER A 272 -24.04 -4.38 -11.26
CA SER A 272 -24.21 -4.59 -9.81
C SER A 272 -25.55 -5.32 -9.54
N GLY A 273 -25.50 -6.39 -8.73
CA GLY A 273 -26.66 -7.21 -8.41
C GLY A 273 -26.99 -8.32 -9.43
N SER A 274 -26.20 -8.49 -10.48
CA SER A 274 -26.32 -9.65 -11.37
C SER A 274 -26.14 -10.95 -10.57
N LYS A 275 -26.95 -11.97 -10.91
CA LYS A 275 -26.80 -13.30 -10.29
C LYS A 275 -25.59 -14.01 -10.90
N VAL A 276 -24.84 -14.71 -10.06
CA VAL A 276 -23.70 -15.55 -10.41
C VAL A 276 -24.11 -17.00 -10.41
#